data_db8051218f5b3e4b414dfd476fd1843b
#
_entry.id   db8051218f5b3e4b414dfd476fd1843b
#
_cell.length_a   1.000
_cell.length_b   1.000
_cell.length_c   1.000
_cell.angle_alpha   90.00
_cell.angle_beta   90.00
_cell.angle_gamma   90.00
#
_symmetry.space_group_name_H-M   'P 1'
#
loop_
_entity.id
_entity.type
_entity.pdbx_description
1 polymer ?
#
loop_
_entity_poly.entity_id
_entity_poly.type
_entity_poly.pdbx_seq_one_letter_code
_entity_poly.pdbx_strand_id
1 'polypeptide(L)'
;MNPLSVLLVDDHEGFLNAAMRHFRNVPWLAVVGRAFDGRQAVELTETLRPCVVLMDLSMPEMGGLQASRLIKAQTDPPFIVIASHFDDAEHREYAARAGADAFVSKLNYVQEVMPILERLVEGNGHV
;
A
#
# COMPACT_ATOMS: atom_id res chain seq x y z
N MET A 1 6.90 -7.95 -19.94
CA MET A 1 6.54 -6.95 -18.89
C MET A 1 6.33 -7.66 -17.56
N ASN A 2 7.01 -7.20 -16.54
CA ASN A 2 6.84 -7.77 -15.20
C ASN A 2 5.56 -7.23 -14.56
N PRO A 3 4.81 -8.06 -13.83
CA PRO A 3 3.68 -7.56 -13.06
C PRO A 3 4.11 -6.53 -12.02
N LEU A 4 3.20 -5.62 -11.69
CA LEU A 4 3.42 -4.68 -10.60
C LEU A 4 3.27 -5.43 -9.28
N SER A 5 4.33 -5.51 -8.50
CA SER A 5 4.30 -6.24 -7.22
C SER A 5 3.75 -5.36 -6.10
N VAL A 6 2.82 -5.91 -5.33
CA VAL A 6 2.09 -5.18 -4.29
C VAL A 6 2.13 -5.93 -2.97
N LEU A 7 2.44 -5.21 -1.89
CA LEU A 7 2.31 -5.70 -0.52
C LEU A 7 1.04 -5.11 0.08
N LEU A 8 0.16 -5.96 0.60
CA LEU A 8 -1.06 -5.53 1.29
C LEU A 8 -0.84 -5.53 2.78
N VAL A 9 -1.17 -4.42 3.45
CA VAL A 9 -0.97 -4.26 4.89
C VAL A 9 -2.24 -3.76 5.55
N ASP A 10 -2.84 -4.59 6.40
CA ASP A 10 -4.05 -4.26 7.15
C ASP A 10 -4.23 -5.30 8.26
N ASP A 11 -4.71 -4.87 9.42
CA ASP A 11 -4.99 -5.79 10.52
C ASP A 11 -6.36 -6.48 10.40
N HIS A 12 -7.19 -6.07 9.44
CA HIS A 12 -8.49 -6.68 9.20
C HIS A 12 -8.38 -7.74 8.11
N GLU A 13 -8.38 -9.01 8.52
CA GLU A 13 -8.25 -10.13 7.61
C GLU A 13 -9.34 -10.17 6.54
N GLY A 14 -10.58 -9.83 6.91
CA GLY A 14 -11.68 -9.77 5.95
C GLY A 14 -11.46 -8.76 4.85
N PHE A 15 -10.92 -7.60 5.19
CA PHE A 15 -10.59 -6.58 4.21
C PHE A 15 -9.48 -7.06 3.27
N LEU A 16 -8.42 -7.66 3.82
CA LEU A 16 -7.33 -8.21 3.00
C LEU A 16 -7.82 -9.29 2.05
N ASN A 17 -8.67 -10.19 2.53
CA ASN A 17 -9.21 -11.25 1.69
C ASN A 17 -10.05 -10.69 0.53
N ALA A 18 -10.86 -9.67 0.80
CA ALA A 18 -11.67 -9.03 -0.24
C ALA A 18 -10.78 -8.34 -1.28
N ALA A 19 -9.77 -7.61 -0.81
CA ALA A 19 -8.82 -6.95 -1.72
C ALA A 19 -8.08 -7.98 -2.58
N MET A 20 -7.64 -9.08 -1.98
CA MET A 20 -6.94 -10.13 -2.73
C MET A 20 -7.82 -10.76 -3.79
N ARG A 21 -9.10 -11.01 -3.47
CA ARG A 21 -10.04 -11.56 -4.46
C ARG A 21 -10.18 -10.64 -5.67
N HIS A 22 -10.25 -9.34 -5.42
CA HIS A 22 -10.32 -8.36 -6.51
C HIS A 22 -9.03 -8.34 -7.33
N PHE A 23 -7.89 -8.22 -6.68
CA PHE A 23 -6.60 -8.08 -7.36
C PHE A 23 -6.18 -9.35 -8.10
N ARG A 24 -6.64 -10.52 -7.68
CA ARG A 24 -6.37 -11.79 -8.36
C ARG A 24 -6.83 -11.77 -9.81
N ASN A 25 -7.85 -11.01 -10.12
CA ASN A 25 -8.41 -10.92 -11.47
C ASN A 25 -7.73 -9.85 -12.33
N VAL A 26 -6.68 -9.22 -11.82
CA VAL A 26 -5.93 -8.18 -12.53
C VAL A 26 -4.60 -8.78 -13.00
N PRO A 27 -4.46 -9.13 -14.30
CA PRO A 27 -3.31 -9.94 -14.76
C PRO A 27 -1.96 -9.24 -14.66
N TRP A 28 -1.92 -7.90 -14.66
CA TRP A 28 -0.68 -7.15 -14.57
C TRP A 28 -0.28 -6.81 -13.12
N LEU A 29 -1.02 -7.34 -12.14
CA LEU A 29 -0.79 -7.08 -10.72
C LEU A 29 -0.45 -8.37 -10.00
N ALA A 30 0.57 -8.35 -9.15
CA ALA A 30 0.95 -9.50 -8.33
C ALA A 30 1.00 -9.10 -6.86
N VAL A 31 0.12 -9.68 -6.04
CA VAL A 31 0.20 -9.50 -4.59
C VAL A 31 1.27 -10.46 -4.07
N VAL A 32 2.40 -9.90 -3.63
CA VAL A 32 3.57 -10.70 -3.24
C VAL A 32 3.60 -11.02 -1.75
N GLY A 33 2.74 -10.41 -0.96
CA GLY A 33 2.68 -10.70 0.46
C GLY A 33 1.58 -9.93 1.17
N ARG A 34 1.34 -10.31 2.42
CA ARG A 34 0.39 -9.65 3.32
C ARG A 34 1.07 -9.41 4.65
N ALA A 35 0.80 -8.25 5.25
CA ALA A 35 1.25 -7.93 6.59
C ALA A 35 0.05 -7.48 7.41
N PHE A 36 0.09 -7.73 8.71
CA PHE A 36 -1.03 -7.47 9.62
C PHE A 36 -0.76 -6.31 10.57
N ASP A 37 0.44 -5.76 10.54
CA ASP A 37 0.81 -4.56 11.30
C ASP A 37 1.97 -3.84 10.60
N GLY A 38 2.31 -2.65 11.12
CA GLY A 38 3.36 -1.85 10.50
C GLY A 38 4.74 -2.46 10.62
N ARG A 39 5.02 -3.20 11.68
CA ARG A 39 6.31 -3.84 11.86
C ARG A 39 6.55 -4.91 10.80
N GLN A 40 5.55 -5.77 10.58
CA GLN A 40 5.63 -6.76 9.51
C GLN A 40 5.77 -6.08 8.14
N ALA A 41 5.08 -4.96 7.94
CA ALA A 41 5.18 -4.22 6.68
C ALA A 41 6.61 -3.76 6.42
N VAL A 42 7.29 -3.22 7.44
CA VAL A 42 8.68 -2.77 7.31
C VAL A 42 9.60 -3.94 6.96
N GLU A 43 9.45 -5.04 7.67
CA GLU A 43 10.27 -6.24 7.45
C GLU A 43 10.04 -6.85 6.07
N LEU A 44 8.77 -7.02 5.67
CA LEU A 44 8.43 -7.62 4.37
C LEU A 44 8.81 -6.72 3.20
N THR A 45 8.77 -5.41 3.39
CA THR A 45 9.21 -4.49 2.35
C THR A 45 10.69 -4.68 2.04
N GLU A 46 11.52 -4.86 3.06
CA GLU A 46 12.94 -5.12 2.85
C GLU A 46 13.19 -6.47 2.16
N THR A 47 12.44 -7.48 2.54
CA THR A 47 12.64 -8.84 2.03
C THR A 47 12.07 -9.03 0.62
N LEU A 48 10.84 -8.56 0.41
CA LEU A 48 10.10 -8.81 -0.84
C LEU A 48 10.33 -7.74 -1.89
N ARG A 49 10.73 -6.54 -1.49
CA ARG A 49 10.99 -5.40 -2.39
C ARG A 49 9.82 -5.15 -3.33
N PRO A 50 8.60 -4.95 -2.79
CA PRO A 50 7.44 -4.68 -3.64
C PRO A 50 7.57 -3.32 -4.34
N CYS A 51 6.89 -3.16 -5.45
CA CYS A 51 6.80 -1.85 -6.13
C CYS A 51 5.88 -0.90 -5.37
N VAL A 52 4.83 -1.45 -4.75
CA VAL A 52 3.80 -0.65 -4.07
C VAL A 52 3.45 -1.30 -2.74
N VAL A 53 3.23 -0.48 -1.72
CA VAL A 53 2.68 -0.91 -0.44
C VAL A 53 1.31 -0.23 -0.28
N LEU A 54 0.26 -1.03 -0.16
CA LEU A 54 -1.09 -0.56 0.15
C LEU A 54 -1.32 -0.80 1.63
N MET A 55 -1.38 0.26 2.43
CA MET A 55 -1.27 0.15 3.88
C MET A 55 -2.36 0.92 4.62
N ASP A 56 -2.99 0.24 5.57
CA ASP A 56 -3.95 0.86 6.48
C ASP A 56 -3.25 1.90 7.38
N LEU A 57 -3.96 2.98 7.64
CA LEU A 57 -3.45 4.05 8.52
C LEU A 57 -3.33 3.58 9.96
N SER A 58 -4.34 2.89 10.47
CA SER A 58 -4.46 2.53 11.88
C SER A 58 -4.32 1.03 12.08
N MET A 59 -3.26 0.61 12.76
CA MET A 59 -2.97 -0.79 13.04
C MET A 59 -2.37 -0.91 14.44
N PRO A 60 -2.49 -2.11 15.07
CA PRO A 60 -1.86 -2.31 16.37
C PRO A 60 -0.33 -2.30 16.28
N GLU A 61 0.31 -2.05 17.40
CA GLU A 61 1.76 -1.98 17.58
C GLU A 61 2.42 -0.85 16.82
N MET A 62 2.38 -0.90 15.48
CA MET A 62 2.94 0.14 14.63
C MET A 62 1.93 0.48 13.54
N GLY A 63 1.45 1.71 13.55
CA GLY A 63 0.51 2.19 12.55
C GLY A 63 1.16 2.54 11.22
N GLY A 64 0.31 2.85 10.24
CA GLY A 64 0.77 3.14 8.88
C GLY A 64 1.67 4.36 8.76
N LEU A 65 1.49 5.38 9.61
CA LEU A 65 2.33 6.58 9.56
C LEU A 65 3.78 6.26 9.94
N GLN A 66 3.97 5.57 11.05
CA GLN A 66 5.31 5.20 11.49
C GLN A 66 5.96 4.23 10.51
N ALA A 67 5.19 3.23 10.05
CA ALA A 67 5.69 2.29 9.05
C ALA A 67 6.11 2.98 7.76
N SER A 68 5.34 3.97 7.30
CA SER A 68 5.68 4.74 6.10
C SER A 68 7.02 5.46 6.24
N ARG A 69 7.27 6.08 7.39
CA ARG A 69 8.55 6.75 7.65
C ARG A 69 9.71 5.78 7.57
N LEU A 70 9.56 4.61 8.20
CA LEU A 70 10.62 3.60 8.22
C LEU A 70 10.85 2.98 6.84
N ILE A 71 9.78 2.72 6.10
CA ILE A 71 9.88 2.17 4.74
C ILE A 71 10.55 3.19 3.81
N LYS A 72 10.17 4.46 3.89
CA LYS A 72 10.77 5.51 3.04
C LYS A 72 12.24 5.76 3.35
N ALA A 73 12.71 5.35 4.53
CA ALA A 73 14.13 5.44 4.88
C ALA A 73 14.94 4.27 4.30
N GLN A 74 14.32 3.25 3.75
CA GLN A 74 15.02 2.14 3.11
C GLN A 74 15.58 2.56 1.74
N THR A 75 16.53 1.79 1.23
CA THR A 75 17.11 2.01 -0.10
C THR A 75 16.07 1.69 -1.17
N ASP A 76 15.89 2.59 -2.13
CA ASP A 76 14.92 2.44 -3.23
C ASP A 76 13.52 2.07 -2.71
N PRO A 77 12.91 2.95 -1.89
CA PRO A 77 11.65 2.62 -1.24
C PRO A 77 10.50 2.49 -2.25
N PRO A 78 9.50 1.65 -1.92
CA PRO A 78 8.33 1.49 -2.77
C PRO A 78 7.42 2.72 -2.76
N PHE A 79 6.49 2.76 -3.70
CA PHE A 79 5.39 3.72 -3.67
C PHE A 79 4.43 3.31 -2.55
N ILE A 80 4.07 4.24 -1.68
CA ILE A 80 3.19 3.95 -0.54
C ILE A 80 1.84 4.62 -0.73
N VAL A 81 0.77 3.82 -0.64
CA VAL A 81 -0.61 4.30 -0.62
C VAL A 81 -1.18 4.00 0.77
N ILE A 82 -1.57 5.04 1.48
CA ILE A 82 -2.26 4.90 2.77
C ILE A 82 -3.76 4.85 2.52
N ALA A 83 -4.44 3.88 3.15
CA ALA A 83 -5.89 3.74 3.09
C ALA A 83 -6.48 3.99 4.48
N SER A 84 -7.57 4.74 4.57
CA SER A 84 -8.20 5.06 5.85
C SER A 84 -9.70 5.22 5.70
N HIS A 85 -10.43 4.94 6.78
CA HIS A 85 -11.84 5.30 6.90
C HIS A 85 -12.01 6.80 7.16
N PHE A 86 -10.95 7.49 7.60
CA PHE A 86 -10.96 8.92 7.88
C PHE A 86 -10.37 9.66 6.69
N ASP A 87 -11.26 10.23 5.88
CA ASP A 87 -10.87 10.92 4.63
C ASP A 87 -11.03 12.44 4.80
N ASP A 88 -10.31 13.01 5.75
CA ASP A 88 -10.28 14.44 5.96
C ASP A 88 -8.89 15.02 5.65
N ALA A 89 -8.81 16.33 5.55
CA ALA A 89 -7.55 17.01 5.20
C ALA A 89 -6.44 16.74 6.21
N GLU A 90 -6.78 16.62 7.48
CA GLU A 90 -5.80 16.39 8.54
C GLU A 90 -5.14 15.02 8.42
N HIS A 91 -5.93 13.96 8.20
CA HIS A 91 -5.37 12.61 8.02
C HIS A 91 -4.56 12.52 6.74
N ARG A 92 -5.01 13.17 5.66
CA ARG A 92 -4.25 13.21 4.41
C ARG A 92 -2.91 13.91 4.59
N GLU A 93 -2.88 14.99 5.36
CA GLU A 93 -1.64 15.72 5.64
C GLU A 93 -0.67 14.87 6.46
N TYR A 94 -1.16 14.19 7.50
CA TYR A 94 -0.30 13.31 8.30
C TYR A 94 0.33 12.21 7.43
N ALA A 95 -0.46 11.62 6.54
CA ALA A 95 0.06 10.58 5.66
C ALA A 95 1.15 11.14 4.73
N ALA A 96 0.92 12.30 4.14
CA ALA A 96 1.90 12.94 3.27
C ALA A 96 3.20 13.27 4.01
N ARG A 97 3.11 13.77 5.22
CA ARG A 97 4.30 14.07 6.05
C ARG A 97 5.09 12.82 6.41
N ALA A 98 4.42 11.68 6.52
CA ALA A 98 5.07 10.41 6.81
C ALA A 98 5.75 9.80 5.56
N GLY A 99 5.59 10.42 4.41
CA GLY A 99 6.19 9.97 3.16
C GLY A 99 5.29 9.16 2.27
N ALA A 100 3.98 9.05 2.60
CA ALA A 100 3.04 8.37 1.73
C ALA A 100 2.91 9.14 0.40
N ASP A 101 2.87 8.39 -0.68
CA ASP A 101 2.78 8.98 -2.03
C ASP A 101 1.36 9.22 -2.46
N ALA A 102 0.40 8.51 -1.86
CA ALA A 102 -1.02 8.68 -2.15
C ALA A 102 -1.86 8.30 -0.93
N PHE A 103 -3.10 8.77 -0.92
CA PHE A 103 -4.06 8.49 0.14
C PHE A 103 -5.39 8.14 -0.50
N VAL A 104 -6.03 7.07 -0.03
CA VAL A 104 -7.34 6.65 -0.54
C VAL A 104 -8.30 6.38 0.60
N SER A 105 -9.60 6.49 0.31
CA SER A 105 -10.65 6.14 1.26
C SER A 105 -10.92 4.64 1.22
N LYS A 106 -11.03 4.00 2.39
CA LYS A 106 -11.42 2.59 2.47
C LYS A 106 -12.86 2.37 1.98
N LEU A 107 -13.70 3.40 2.04
CA LEU A 107 -15.09 3.29 1.54
C LEU A 107 -15.15 3.12 0.03
N ASN A 108 -14.18 3.68 -0.69
CA ASN A 108 -14.10 3.61 -2.15
C ASN A 108 -12.76 3.02 -2.59
N TYR A 109 -12.31 2.01 -1.87
CA TYR A 109 -10.93 1.50 -1.96
C TYR A 109 -10.54 1.11 -3.39
N VAL A 110 -11.29 0.21 -4.00
CA VAL A 110 -10.96 -0.28 -5.33
C VAL A 110 -11.03 0.85 -6.37
N GLN A 111 -12.07 1.68 -6.31
CA GLN A 111 -12.26 2.77 -7.26
C GLN A 111 -11.14 3.81 -7.19
N GLU A 112 -10.55 4.01 -6.01
CA GLU A 112 -9.47 4.99 -5.84
C GLU A 112 -8.09 4.39 -6.05
N VAL A 113 -7.89 3.12 -5.68
CA VAL A 113 -6.60 2.45 -5.81
C VAL A 113 -6.28 2.08 -7.25
N MET A 114 -7.25 1.56 -8.00
CA MET A 114 -6.98 1.04 -9.35
C MET A 114 -6.37 2.07 -10.30
N PRO A 115 -6.87 3.32 -10.36
CA PRO A 115 -6.23 4.31 -11.24
C PRO A 115 -4.78 4.61 -10.86
N ILE A 116 -4.44 4.55 -9.57
CA ILE A 116 -3.07 4.75 -9.10
C ILE A 116 -2.18 3.62 -9.59
N LEU A 117 -2.64 2.37 -9.42
CA LEU A 117 -1.87 1.19 -9.83
C LEU A 117 -1.70 1.14 -11.36
N GLU A 118 -2.72 1.52 -12.10
CA GLU A 118 -2.64 1.59 -13.56
C GLU A 118 -1.55 2.55 -14.03
N ARG A 119 -1.46 3.72 -13.41
CA ARG A 119 -0.40 4.69 -13.74
C ARG A 119 0.98 4.15 -13.40
N LEU A 120 1.11 3.44 -12.29
CA LEU A 120 2.40 2.88 -11.86
C LEU A 120 2.86 1.77 -12.81
N VAL A 121 1.96 0.89 -13.25
CA VAL A 121 2.34 -0.18 -14.17
C VAL A 121 2.69 0.38 -15.56
N GLU A 122 2.03 1.43 -15.99
CA GLU A 122 2.37 2.11 -17.24
C GLU A 122 3.78 2.71 -17.17
N GLY A 123 4.11 3.37 -16.05
CA GLY A 123 5.45 3.90 -15.82
C GLY A 123 6.51 2.82 -15.83
N ASN A 124 6.26 1.68 -15.17
CA ASN A 124 7.18 0.55 -15.16
C ASN A 124 7.34 -0.09 -16.55
N GLY A 125 6.30 -0.05 -17.35
CA GLY A 125 6.33 -0.60 -18.69
C GLY A 125 7.17 0.20 -19.67
N HIS A 126 7.59 1.40 -19.31
CA HIS A 126 8.39 2.28 -20.15
C HIS A 126 9.89 2.19 -19.90
N VAL A 127 10.30 1.29 -19.05
CA VAL A 127 11.73 1.15 -18.70
C VAL A 127 12.51 0.38 -19.78
#